data_0d44c11294efeba3df24d78f05cbd398
#
_entry.id   0d44c11294efeba3df24d78f05cbd398
#
_cell.length_a   1.000
_cell.length_b   1.000
_cell.length_c   1.000
_cell.angle_alpha   90.00
_cell.angle_beta   90.00
_cell.angle_gamma   90.00
#
_symmetry.space_group_name_H-M   'P 1'
#
loop_
_entity.id
_entity.type
_entity.pdbx_description
1 polymer ?
#
loop_
_entity_poly.entity_id
_entity_poly.type
_entity_poly.pdbx_seq_one_letter_code
_entity_poly.pdbx_strand_id
1 'polypeptide(L)'
;MVEVTSEDGTYPIESALLSGGGRGWRAAGPGPQTIRLLFDKPQKLQRIHLDFKEAEVARMQEFVLRWLPDHGKSYREIVRQQWNFSPPGTVREIEEYAVEISDVTVLELSIVPDKSGGEARASLLNLRLA
;
A
#
# COMPACT_ATOMS: atom_id res chain seq x y z
N MET A 1 -2.27 11.97 -9.67
CA MET A 1 -0.80 11.72 -9.64
C MET A 1 -0.46 10.68 -8.59
N VAL A 2 0.55 9.87 -8.85
CA VAL A 2 1.03 8.86 -7.90
C VAL A 2 2.51 9.08 -7.66
N GLU A 3 2.91 9.06 -6.38
CA GLU A 3 4.31 9.12 -5.97
C GLU A 3 4.68 7.81 -5.29
N VAL A 4 5.85 7.27 -5.58
CA VAL A 4 6.38 6.07 -4.94
C VAL A 4 7.83 6.29 -4.56
N THR A 5 8.28 5.67 -3.47
CA THR A 5 9.68 5.73 -3.06
C THR A 5 10.58 5.10 -4.13
N SER A 6 10.15 3.96 -4.65
CA SER A 6 10.86 3.27 -5.75
C SER A 6 9.92 2.28 -6.42
N GLU A 7 10.32 1.81 -7.60
CA GLU A 7 9.60 0.70 -8.25
C GLU A 7 10.57 -0.09 -9.12
N ASP A 8 10.35 -1.40 -9.16
CA ASP A 8 10.97 -2.29 -10.12
C ASP A 8 10.27 -2.09 -11.46
N GLY A 9 11.03 -1.89 -12.53
CA GLY A 9 10.45 -1.61 -13.85
C GLY A 9 9.53 -2.71 -14.38
N THR A 10 9.70 -3.94 -13.92
CA THR A 10 8.80 -5.05 -14.26
C THR A 10 7.51 -5.00 -13.46
N TYR A 11 7.50 -4.31 -12.31
CA TYR A 11 6.37 -4.21 -11.39
C TYR A 11 6.08 -2.74 -11.06
N PRO A 12 5.64 -1.94 -12.04
CA PRO A 12 5.35 -0.52 -11.79
C PRO A 12 4.09 -0.35 -10.95
N ILE A 13 3.97 0.80 -10.30
CA ILE A 13 2.82 1.07 -9.42
C ILE A 13 1.49 1.02 -10.17
N GLU A 14 1.46 1.40 -11.43
CA GLU A 14 0.25 1.36 -12.25
C GLU A 14 -0.36 -0.04 -12.29
N SER A 15 0.47 -1.08 -12.25
CA SER A 15 -0.01 -2.48 -12.24
C SER A 15 -0.79 -2.82 -10.99
N ALA A 16 -0.57 -2.13 -9.87
CA ALA A 16 -1.31 -2.33 -8.62
C ALA A 16 -2.60 -1.53 -8.58
N LEU A 17 -2.72 -0.49 -9.40
CA LEU A 17 -3.87 0.42 -9.40
C LEU A 17 -4.91 0.08 -10.46
N LEU A 18 -4.58 -0.76 -11.42
CA LEU A 18 -5.50 -1.16 -12.48
C LEU A 18 -6.42 -2.28 -12.00
N SER A 19 -7.69 -2.19 -12.39
CA SER A 19 -8.64 -3.29 -12.21
C SER A 19 -8.39 -4.35 -13.29
N GLY A 20 -8.61 -5.63 -12.97
CA GLY A 20 -8.49 -6.70 -13.94
C GLY A 20 -7.19 -7.49 -13.86
N GLY A 21 -6.45 -7.32 -12.82
CA GLY A 21 -5.28 -8.13 -12.53
C GLY A 21 -4.03 -7.71 -13.30
N GLY A 22 -3.00 -7.44 -12.61
CA GLY A 22 -1.68 -7.20 -13.12
C GLY A 22 -0.69 -7.94 -12.23
N ARG A 23 0.58 -7.69 -12.45
CA ARG A 23 1.64 -8.26 -11.61
C ARG A 23 1.78 -7.51 -10.28
N GLY A 24 1.10 -6.37 -10.15
CA GLY A 24 1.24 -5.51 -8.99
C GLY A 24 2.50 -4.67 -9.04
N TRP A 25 2.76 -4.03 -7.92
CA TRP A 25 3.94 -3.18 -7.70
C TRP A 25 4.95 -3.90 -6.81
N ARG A 26 6.23 -3.66 -7.09
CA ARG A 26 7.34 -4.10 -6.24
C ARG A 26 8.36 -2.97 -6.11
N ALA A 27 8.92 -2.80 -4.92
CA ALA A 27 9.99 -1.85 -4.68
C ALA A 27 11.27 -2.25 -5.45
N ALA A 28 12.08 -1.26 -5.80
CA ALA A 28 13.36 -1.49 -6.47
C ALA A 28 14.44 -2.03 -5.54
N GLY A 29 14.27 -1.87 -4.23
CA GLY A 29 15.22 -2.32 -3.24
C GLY A 29 14.54 -2.65 -1.92
N PRO A 30 15.32 -3.11 -0.92
CA PRO A 30 14.78 -3.44 0.39
C PRO A 30 14.42 -2.18 1.20
N GLY A 31 13.79 -2.39 2.34
CA GLY A 31 13.48 -1.33 3.30
C GLY A 31 12.13 -0.68 3.11
N PRO A 32 11.82 0.30 3.98
CA PRO A 32 10.52 0.97 3.97
C PRO A 32 10.25 1.72 2.68
N GLN A 33 8.98 1.69 2.26
CA GLN A 33 8.50 2.32 1.04
C GLN A 33 7.22 3.09 1.32
N THR A 34 6.98 4.14 0.56
CA THR A 34 5.76 4.93 0.67
C THR A 34 5.15 5.11 -0.72
N ILE A 35 3.84 4.93 -0.80
CA ILE A 35 3.03 5.17 -1.99
C ILE A 35 2.03 6.26 -1.63
N ARG A 36 1.97 7.33 -2.44
CA ARG A 36 1.00 8.41 -2.27
C ARG A 36 0.15 8.57 -3.50
N LEU A 37 -1.16 8.59 -3.29
CA LEU A 37 -2.13 8.95 -4.32
C LEU A 37 -2.55 10.40 -4.08
N LEU A 38 -2.27 11.27 -5.04
CA LEU A 38 -2.60 12.69 -4.96
C LEU A 38 -3.78 12.94 -5.89
N PHE A 39 -4.88 13.42 -5.32
CA PHE A 39 -6.12 13.66 -6.06
C PHE A 39 -6.20 15.13 -6.50
N ASP A 40 -6.59 15.36 -7.75
CA ASP A 40 -6.75 16.70 -8.29
C ASP A 40 -7.88 17.48 -7.59
N LYS A 41 -8.88 16.75 -7.12
CA LYS A 41 -10.01 17.29 -6.35
C LYS A 41 -10.21 16.46 -5.10
N PRO A 42 -10.64 17.08 -3.99
CA PRO A 42 -10.94 16.33 -2.78
C PRO A 42 -11.93 15.20 -3.04
N GLN A 43 -11.67 14.05 -2.46
CA GLN A 43 -12.45 12.83 -2.65
C GLN A 43 -13.13 12.40 -1.36
N LYS A 44 -14.27 11.73 -1.50
CA LYS A 44 -14.89 11.00 -0.41
C LYS A 44 -14.56 9.53 -0.58
N LEU A 45 -14.02 8.91 0.47
CA LEU A 45 -13.69 7.49 0.45
C LEU A 45 -14.57 6.75 1.44
N GLN A 46 -15.15 5.63 0.99
CA GLN A 46 -16.00 4.76 1.80
C GLN A 46 -15.41 3.35 1.93
N ARG A 47 -14.49 2.99 1.04
CA ARG A 47 -13.89 1.67 1.06
C ARG A 47 -12.47 1.71 0.51
N ILE A 48 -11.57 0.99 1.19
CA ILE A 48 -10.18 0.81 0.76
C ILE A 48 -9.90 -0.68 0.76
N HIS A 49 -9.45 -1.20 -0.38
CA HIS A 49 -9.07 -2.60 -0.55
C HIS A 49 -7.58 -2.69 -0.83
N LEU A 50 -6.89 -3.55 -0.07
CA LEU A 50 -5.47 -3.84 -0.26
C LEU A 50 -5.28 -5.34 -0.41
N ASP A 51 -4.42 -5.73 -1.35
CA ASP A 51 -4.06 -7.11 -1.61
C ASP A 51 -2.54 -7.21 -1.75
N PHE A 52 -1.92 -7.96 -0.83
CA PHE A 52 -0.47 -8.18 -0.81
C PHE A 52 -0.19 -9.65 -1.06
N LYS A 53 0.90 -9.93 -1.77
CA LYS A 53 1.32 -11.30 -2.02
C LYS A 53 2.83 -11.44 -1.78
N GLU A 54 3.21 -12.50 -1.06
CA GLU A 54 4.60 -12.88 -0.87
C GLU A 54 4.72 -14.41 -0.98
N ALA A 55 5.36 -14.88 -2.04
CA ALA A 55 5.47 -16.30 -2.32
C ALA A 55 6.84 -16.90 -1.98
N GLU A 56 7.84 -16.08 -1.68
CA GLU A 56 9.24 -16.51 -1.59
C GLU A 56 9.88 -16.33 -0.22
N VAL A 57 9.62 -15.21 0.46
CA VAL A 57 10.36 -14.80 1.66
C VAL A 57 9.43 -14.70 2.86
N ALA A 58 9.78 -15.40 3.94
CA ALA A 58 9.11 -15.21 5.22
C ALA A 58 9.46 -13.83 5.76
N ARG A 59 8.46 -13.03 6.10
CA ARG A 59 8.67 -11.68 6.62
C ARG A 59 7.49 -11.17 7.43
N MET A 60 7.76 -10.29 8.36
CA MET A 60 6.75 -9.62 9.16
C MET A 60 6.54 -8.21 8.61
N GLN A 61 5.46 -8.02 7.90
CA GLN A 61 5.11 -6.76 7.28
C GLN A 61 4.29 -5.88 8.22
N GLU A 62 4.57 -4.58 8.21
CA GLU A 62 3.67 -3.58 8.77
C GLU A 62 3.34 -2.55 7.73
N PHE A 63 2.06 -2.18 7.60
CA PHE A 63 1.70 -1.03 6.79
C PHE A 63 0.84 -0.06 7.60
N VAL A 64 0.85 1.18 7.15
CA VAL A 64 0.05 2.26 7.73
C VAL A 64 -0.63 3.00 6.59
N LEU A 65 -1.95 3.16 6.70
CA LEU A 65 -2.71 4.03 5.82
C LEU A 65 -2.95 5.36 6.52
N ARG A 66 -2.63 6.46 5.83
CA ARG A 66 -2.86 7.83 6.28
C ARG A 66 -3.51 8.62 5.17
N TRP A 67 -4.16 9.69 5.53
CA TRP A 67 -4.75 10.61 4.57
C TRP A 67 -4.54 12.06 4.98
N LEU A 68 -4.58 12.93 3.97
CA LEU A 68 -4.45 14.36 4.18
C LEU A 68 -5.75 15.02 3.75
N PRO A 69 -6.40 15.81 4.63
CA PRO A 69 -7.60 16.54 4.26
C PRO A 69 -7.27 17.76 3.40
N ASP A 70 -8.28 18.28 2.69
CA ASP A 70 -8.15 19.49 1.90
C ASP A 70 -7.70 20.64 2.79
N HIS A 71 -6.68 21.39 2.35
CA HIS A 71 -6.03 22.44 3.13
C HIS A 71 -5.42 21.98 4.45
N GLY A 72 -5.36 20.67 4.70
CA GLY A 72 -4.75 20.11 5.89
C GLY A 72 -3.22 20.12 5.79
N LYS A 73 -2.57 20.18 6.95
CA LYS A 73 -1.10 20.19 7.06
C LYS A 73 -0.56 18.93 7.70
N SER A 74 -1.42 18.11 8.26
CA SER A 74 -1.03 16.90 8.99
C SER A 74 -1.81 15.71 8.49
N TYR A 75 -1.10 14.60 8.28
CA TYR A 75 -1.71 13.32 7.94
C TYR A 75 -2.46 12.75 9.13
N ARG A 76 -3.57 12.07 8.85
CA ARG A 76 -4.38 11.36 9.83
C ARG A 76 -4.28 9.87 9.56
N GLU A 77 -4.02 9.09 10.60
CA GLU A 77 -3.91 7.64 10.46
C GLU A 77 -5.30 7.02 10.34
N ILE A 78 -5.44 6.11 9.36
CA ILE A 78 -6.67 5.32 9.17
C ILE A 78 -6.51 3.99 9.89
N VAL A 79 -5.42 3.27 9.60
CA VAL A 79 -5.16 1.95 10.15
C VAL A 79 -3.67 1.64 10.12
N ARG A 80 -3.25 0.84 11.08
CA ARG A 80 -1.90 0.26 11.18
C ARG A 80 -2.07 -1.23 11.35
N GLN A 81 -1.46 -2.02 10.45
CA GLN A 81 -1.66 -3.46 10.42
C GLN A 81 -0.35 -4.21 10.26
N GLN A 82 -0.19 -5.29 11.01
CA GLN A 82 0.94 -6.21 10.88
C GLN A 82 0.46 -7.53 10.30
N TRP A 83 1.34 -8.20 9.56
CA TRP A 83 1.04 -9.49 8.95
C TRP A 83 2.30 -10.30 8.77
N ASN A 84 2.23 -11.59 9.10
CA ASN A 84 3.34 -12.52 8.93
C ASN A 84 3.13 -13.35 7.67
N PHE A 85 4.03 -13.18 6.70
CA PHE A 85 4.10 -14.07 5.56
C PHE A 85 5.01 -15.26 5.91
N SER A 86 4.54 -16.47 5.62
CA SER A 86 5.26 -17.72 5.91
C SER A 86 5.10 -18.67 4.74
N PRO A 87 5.74 -18.39 3.59
CA PRO A 87 5.63 -19.27 2.42
C PRO A 87 6.20 -20.68 2.74
N PRO A 88 5.62 -21.74 2.16
CA PRO A 88 4.51 -21.74 1.21
C PRO A 88 3.11 -21.69 1.83
N GLY A 89 2.99 -21.56 3.14
CA GLY A 89 1.72 -21.53 3.84
C GLY A 89 0.97 -20.21 3.68
N THR A 90 1.36 -19.20 4.45
CA THR A 90 0.72 -17.88 4.41
C THR A 90 1.46 -17.00 3.40
N VAL A 91 0.85 -16.80 2.24
CA VAL A 91 1.45 -16.08 1.10
C VAL A 91 0.68 -14.84 0.70
N ARG A 92 -0.46 -14.56 1.34
CA ARG A 92 -1.34 -13.48 0.93
C ARG A 92 -1.98 -12.78 2.12
N GLU A 93 -2.07 -11.46 2.02
CA GLU A 93 -2.81 -10.62 2.96
C GLU A 93 -3.83 -9.81 2.16
N ILE A 94 -5.12 -9.98 2.47
CA ILE A 94 -6.20 -9.21 1.85
C ILE A 94 -6.90 -8.44 2.95
N GLU A 95 -6.96 -7.11 2.80
CA GLU A 95 -7.56 -6.22 3.78
C GLU A 95 -8.65 -5.36 3.12
N GLU A 96 -9.81 -5.30 3.75
CA GLU A 96 -10.93 -4.48 3.34
C GLU A 96 -11.30 -3.55 4.48
N TYR A 97 -11.28 -2.25 4.22
CA TYR A 97 -11.62 -1.26 5.23
C TYR A 97 -12.84 -0.45 4.78
N ALA A 98 -13.89 -0.46 5.61
CA ALA A 98 -15.01 0.44 5.47
C ALA A 98 -14.64 1.74 6.22
N VAL A 99 -14.67 2.86 5.52
CA VAL A 99 -14.30 4.17 6.06
C VAL A 99 -15.36 5.20 5.69
N GLU A 100 -15.36 6.32 6.41
CA GLU A 100 -16.17 7.47 6.04
C GLU A 100 -15.31 8.71 6.17
N ILE A 101 -14.52 8.99 5.15
CA ILE A 101 -13.64 10.15 5.12
C ILE A 101 -13.94 11.01 3.91
N SER A 102 -14.03 12.31 4.15
CA SER A 102 -14.36 13.31 3.14
C SER A 102 -13.21 14.29 2.97
N ASP A 103 -13.18 14.97 1.84
CA ASP A 103 -12.19 15.99 1.53
C ASP A 103 -10.75 15.44 1.51
N VAL A 104 -10.58 14.21 1.05
CA VAL A 104 -9.28 13.56 0.96
C VAL A 104 -8.53 14.09 -0.26
N THR A 105 -7.37 14.68 -0.04
CA THR A 105 -6.51 15.16 -1.12
C THR A 105 -5.33 14.25 -1.37
N VAL A 106 -4.88 13.51 -0.35
CA VAL A 106 -3.80 12.52 -0.47
C VAL A 106 -4.17 11.29 0.34
N LEU A 107 -3.96 10.12 -0.24
CA LEU A 107 -3.96 8.85 0.48
C LEU A 107 -2.54 8.30 0.46
N GLU A 108 -2.01 7.97 1.63
CA GLU A 108 -0.64 7.49 1.79
C GLU A 108 -0.62 6.08 2.36
N LEU A 109 0.11 5.20 1.70
CA LEU A 109 0.38 3.84 2.19
C LEU A 109 1.88 3.73 2.44
N SER A 110 2.26 3.52 3.69
CA SER A 110 3.65 3.28 4.09
C SER A 110 3.81 1.80 4.44
N ILE A 111 4.81 1.15 3.88
CA ILE A 111 5.05 -0.28 4.07
C ILE A 111 6.46 -0.49 4.62
N VAL A 112 6.54 -1.21 5.72
CA VAL A 112 7.79 -1.80 6.22
C VAL A 112 7.73 -3.27 5.82
N PRO A 113 8.51 -3.70 4.82
CA PRO A 113 8.38 -5.06 4.29
C PRO A 113 8.74 -6.14 5.28
N ASP A 114 9.70 -5.86 6.17
CA ASP A 114 10.07 -6.76 7.25
C ASP A 114 10.50 -5.95 8.46
N LYS A 115 9.76 -6.08 9.55
CA LYS A 115 10.06 -5.36 10.79
C LYS A 115 11.38 -5.78 11.43
N SER A 116 11.84 -6.97 11.11
CA SER A 116 13.15 -7.44 11.57
C SER A 116 14.31 -6.94 10.72
N GLY A 117 14.02 -6.18 9.66
CA GLY A 117 15.03 -5.67 8.73
C GLY A 117 15.35 -6.68 7.63
N GLY A 118 16.52 -6.57 7.03
CA GLY A 118 16.98 -7.49 6.01
C GLY A 118 16.72 -7.01 4.58
N GLU A 119 16.70 -7.96 3.65
CA GLU A 119 16.71 -7.69 2.22
C GLU A 119 15.33 -7.79 1.55
N ALA A 120 14.27 -8.01 2.33
CA ALA A 120 12.93 -8.11 1.78
C ALA A 120 12.48 -6.82 1.11
N ARG A 121 11.78 -6.95 0.00
CA ARG A 121 11.23 -5.83 -0.74
C ARG A 121 9.74 -5.72 -0.52
N ALA A 122 9.26 -4.50 -0.37
CA ALA A 122 7.84 -4.24 -0.30
C ALA A 122 7.18 -4.54 -1.66
N SER A 123 5.94 -4.98 -1.59
CA SER A 123 5.13 -5.25 -2.78
C SER A 123 3.66 -5.00 -2.48
N LEU A 124 2.89 -4.76 -3.52
CA LEU A 124 1.44 -4.55 -3.43
C LEU A 124 0.82 -5.08 -4.71
N LEU A 125 -0.02 -6.10 -4.58
CA LEU A 125 -0.65 -6.70 -5.76
C LEU A 125 -1.76 -5.82 -6.30
N ASN A 126 -2.58 -5.25 -5.40
CA ASN A 126 -3.71 -4.42 -5.82
C ASN A 126 -4.14 -3.44 -4.74
N LEU A 127 -4.54 -2.24 -5.15
CA LEU A 127 -5.17 -1.23 -4.31
C LEU A 127 -6.39 -0.68 -5.03
N ARG A 128 -7.54 -0.71 -4.37
CA ARG A 128 -8.80 -0.19 -4.91
C ARG A 128 -9.48 0.71 -3.90
N LEU A 129 -10.12 1.75 -4.42
CA LEU A 129 -10.86 2.73 -3.63
C LEU A 129 -12.31 2.81 -4.14
N ALA A 130 -13.21 3.10 -3.20
CA ALA A 130 -14.60 3.38 -3.53
C ALA A 130 -15.21 4.42 -2.59
#